data_e54b5625d3baba3d3d055eeb888bda97
#
_entry.id   e54b5625d3baba3d3d055eeb888bda97
#
_cell.length_a   1.000
_cell.length_b   1.000
_cell.length_c   1.000
_cell.angle_alpha   90.00
_cell.angle_beta   90.00
_cell.angle_gamma   90.00
#
_symmetry.space_group_name_H-M   'P 1'
#
loop_
_entity.id
_entity.type
_entity.pdbx_description
1 polymer ?
#
loop_
_entity_poly.entity_id
_entity_poly.type
_entity_poly.pdbx_seq_one_letter_code
_entity_poly.pdbx_strand_id
1 'polypeptide(L)'
;MFTADEISQRVKRTPFVPMRIITSAGEHYDVHHPDMIMVGQRLVVVGTASAKNPSVFERLAQLSILHLAAIEDLAAGTTAGSNGEAGA
;
A
#
# COMPACT_ATOMS: atom_id res chain seq x y z
N MET A 1 12.34 -1.56 11.25
CA MET A 1 11.60 -0.30 11.03
C MET A 1 11.75 0.15 9.59
N PHE A 2 10.65 0.52 8.97
CA PHE A 2 10.71 1.04 7.60
C PHE A 2 11.19 2.49 7.61
N THR A 3 11.85 2.87 6.52
CA THR A 3 12.24 4.26 6.31
C THR A 3 11.46 4.83 5.14
N ALA A 4 11.36 6.14 5.09
CA ALA A 4 10.71 6.81 3.97
C ALA A 4 11.36 6.44 2.64
N ASP A 5 12.69 6.31 2.63
CA ASP A 5 13.42 5.97 1.42
C ASP A 5 13.08 4.56 0.92
N GLU A 6 13.01 3.58 1.83
CA GLU A 6 12.62 2.23 1.45
C GLU A 6 11.23 2.19 0.82
N ILE A 7 10.30 2.91 1.43
CA ILE A 7 8.93 2.93 0.91
C ILE A 7 8.89 3.65 -0.44
N SER A 8 9.61 4.76 -0.54
CA SER A 8 9.67 5.52 -1.79
C SER A 8 10.23 4.68 -2.93
N GLN A 9 11.26 3.88 -2.66
CA GLN A 9 11.84 3.02 -3.68
C GLN A 9 10.86 1.96 -4.15
N ARG A 10 10.04 1.43 -3.25
CA ARG A 10 8.99 0.48 -3.64
C ARG A 10 7.96 1.13 -4.56
N VAL A 11 7.61 2.38 -4.28
CA VAL A 11 6.64 3.11 -5.10
C VAL A 11 7.21 3.41 -6.49
N LYS A 12 8.51 3.62 -6.57
CA LYS A 12 9.17 3.98 -7.84
C LYS A 12 9.60 2.80 -8.68
N ARG A 13 9.37 1.59 -8.22
CA ARG A 13 9.72 0.40 -9.01
C ARG A 13 9.00 0.40 -10.35
N THR A 14 9.71 -0.07 -11.38
CA THR A 14 9.17 -0.15 -12.72
C THR A 14 9.33 -1.58 -13.25
N PRO A 15 8.24 -2.30 -13.50
CA PRO A 15 6.85 -1.88 -13.30
C PRO A 15 6.49 -1.82 -11.82
N PHE A 16 5.48 -1.02 -11.49
CA PHE A 16 4.99 -0.94 -10.13
C PHE A 16 4.41 -2.27 -9.69
N VAL A 17 4.76 -2.69 -8.48
CA VAL A 17 4.22 -3.92 -7.90
C VAL A 17 3.21 -3.52 -6.83
N PRO A 18 1.94 -3.90 -6.99
CA PRO A 18 0.94 -3.63 -5.96
C PRO A 18 1.40 -4.17 -4.61
N MET A 19 1.07 -3.45 -3.56
CA MET A 19 1.54 -3.82 -2.23
C MET A 19 0.46 -3.60 -1.19
N ARG A 20 0.57 -4.34 -0.10
CA ARG A 20 -0.28 -4.20 1.07
C ARG A 20 0.54 -3.67 2.21
N ILE A 21 0.07 -2.58 2.79
CA ILE A 21 0.70 -1.97 3.95
C ILE A 21 -0.10 -2.38 5.18
N ILE A 22 0.59 -2.93 6.17
CA ILE A 22 -0.04 -3.42 7.40
C ILE A 22 0.48 -2.61 8.56
N THR A 23 -0.42 -2.05 9.35
CA THR A 23 -0.04 -1.27 10.52
C THR A 23 0.10 -2.16 11.75
N SER A 24 0.75 -1.63 12.77
CA SER A 24 0.90 -2.35 14.04
C SER A 24 -0.43 -2.58 14.75
N ALA A 25 -1.47 -1.84 14.37
CA ALA A 25 -2.82 -2.07 14.90
C ALA A 25 -3.57 -3.16 14.14
N GLY A 26 -2.95 -3.75 13.12
CA GLY A 26 -3.57 -4.81 12.33
C GLY A 26 -4.40 -4.33 11.15
N GLU A 27 -4.46 -3.04 10.93
CA GLU A 27 -5.15 -2.50 9.77
C GLU A 27 -4.29 -2.66 8.53
N HIS A 28 -4.91 -2.83 7.37
CA HIS A 28 -4.16 -2.94 6.14
C HIS A 28 -4.75 -2.06 5.06
N TYR A 29 -3.88 -1.65 4.14
CA TYR A 29 -4.23 -0.76 3.03
C TYR A 29 -3.55 -1.30 1.78
N ASP A 30 -4.31 -1.51 0.72
CA ASP A 30 -3.79 -2.03 -0.53
C ASP A 30 -3.54 -0.88 -1.50
N VAL A 31 -2.34 -0.85 -2.05
CA VAL A 31 -1.92 0.16 -3.01
C VAL A 31 -1.74 -0.53 -4.35
N HIS A 32 -2.61 -0.23 -5.29
CA HIS A 32 -2.62 -0.87 -6.61
C HIS A 32 -1.93 -0.03 -7.68
N HIS A 33 -1.75 1.25 -7.43
CA HIS A 33 -1.09 2.16 -8.36
C HIS A 33 -0.20 3.12 -7.60
N PRO A 34 0.91 3.56 -8.19
CA PRO A 34 1.81 4.48 -7.50
C PRO A 34 1.18 5.84 -7.20
N ASP A 35 0.11 6.21 -7.93
CA ASP A 35 -0.58 7.46 -7.68
C ASP A 35 -1.44 7.44 -6.42
N MET A 36 -1.62 6.27 -5.82
CA MET A 36 -2.48 6.12 -4.65
C MET A 36 -1.72 6.25 -3.34
N ILE A 37 -0.45 6.58 -3.40
CA ILE A 37 0.38 6.71 -2.21
C ILE A 37 1.31 7.90 -2.36
N MET A 38 1.45 8.66 -1.29
CA MET A 38 2.46 9.73 -1.19
C MET A 38 3.32 9.43 0.02
N VAL A 39 4.63 9.54 -0.17
CA VAL A 39 5.59 9.22 0.88
C VAL A 39 6.22 10.50 1.40
N GLY A 40 6.00 10.80 2.68
CA GLY A 40 6.69 11.87 3.38
C GLY A 40 7.82 11.30 4.23
N GLN A 41 8.54 12.16 4.91
CA GLN A 41 9.67 11.71 5.74
C GLN A 41 9.23 10.85 6.91
N ARG A 42 8.06 11.13 7.47
CA ARG A 42 7.60 10.47 8.69
C ARG A 42 6.24 9.82 8.55
N LEU A 43 5.57 10.06 7.43
CA LEU A 43 4.24 9.50 7.21
C LEU A 43 4.05 9.16 5.76
N VAL A 44 3.08 8.30 5.51
CA VAL A 44 2.61 8.04 4.15
C VAL A 44 1.11 8.35 4.11
N VAL A 45 0.65 8.80 2.95
CA VAL A 45 -0.77 9.03 2.72
C VAL A 45 -1.20 8.01 1.67
N VAL A 46 -2.20 7.22 2.00
CA VAL A 46 -2.73 6.20 1.10
C VAL A 46 -4.16 6.56 0.73
N GLY A 47 -4.43 6.61 -0.57
CA GLY A 47 -5.76 6.88 -1.07
C GLY A 47 -6.48 5.60 -1.44
N THR A 48 -7.79 5.54 -1.14
CA THR A 48 -8.65 4.46 -1.55
C THR A 48 -9.57 4.99 -2.63
N ALA A 49 -9.53 4.35 -3.80
CA ALA A 49 -10.35 4.80 -4.92
C ALA A 49 -11.82 4.54 -4.66
N SER A 50 -12.66 5.43 -5.15
CA SER A 50 -14.09 5.26 -5.10
C SER A 50 -14.51 4.10 -6.01
N ALA A 51 -15.42 3.27 -5.53
CA ALA A 51 -15.96 2.19 -6.34
C ALA A 51 -16.76 2.72 -7.55
N LYS A 52 -17.34 3.91 -7.43
CA LYS A 52 -18.14 4.51 -8.49
C LYS A 52 -17.29 5.25 -9.51
N ASN A 53 -16.17 5.83 -9.05
CA ASN A 53 -15.30 6.62 -9.92
C ASN A 53 -13.85 6.37 -9.51
N PRO A 54 -13.16 5.44 -10.21
CA PRO A 54 -11.79 5.08 -9.84
C PRO A 54 -10.77 6.22 -9.92
N SER A 55 -11.11 7.32 -10.59
CA SER A 55 -10.21 8.46 -10.67
C SER A 55 -10.36 9.41 -9.47
N VAL A 56 -11.28 9.13 -8.58
CA VAL A 56 -11.54 9.96 -7.41
C VAL A 56 -11.28 9.14 -6.15
N PHE A 57 -10.54 9.70 -5.21
CA PHE A 57 -10.32 9.03 -3.94
C PHE A 57 -11.54 9.19 -3.04
N GLU A 58 -11.99 8.08 -2.49
CA GLU A 58 -13.06 8.08 -1.52
C GLU A 58 -12.54 8.41 -0.13
N ARG A 59 -11.33 7.96 0.18
CA ARG A 59 -10.70 8.14 1.48
C ARG A 59 -9.22 8.37 1.33
N LEU A 60 -8.67 9.16 2.26
CA LEU A 60 -7.23 9.35 2.37
C LEU A 60 -6.84 9.00 3.80
N ALA A 61 -5.92 8.06 3.96
CA ALA A 61 -5.43 7.63 5.26
C ALA A 61 -4.01 8.13 5.44
N GLN A 62 -3.73 8.79 6.56
CA GLN A 62 -2.38 9.20 6.93
C GLN A 62 -1.84 8.19 7.93
N LEU A 63 -0.71 7.59 7.60
CA LEU A 63 -0.12 6.54 8.42
C LEU A 63 1.27 6.98 8.85
N SER A 64 1.55 6.92 10.14
CA SER A 64 2.91 7.17 10.63
C SER A 64 3.80 5.99 10.19
N ILE A 65 4.99 6.31 9.66
CA ILE A 65 5.93 5.26 9.26
C ILE A 65 6.33 4.40 10.46
N LEU A 66 6.37 4.98 11.65
CA LEU A 66 6.68 4.23 12.87
C LEU A 66 5.66 3.15 13.20
N HIS A 67 4.45 3.29 12.70
CA HIS A 67 3.37 2.33 12.95
C HIS A 67 3.19 1.33 11.83
N LEU A 68 4.07 1.31 10.84
CA LEU A 68 4.03 0.30 9.79
C LEU A 68 4.72 -0.96 10.28
N ALA A 69 4.00 -2.06 10.26
CA ALA A 69 4.52 -3.35 10.72
C ALA A 69 5.04 -4.21 9.58
N ALA A 70 4.40 -4.13 8.41
CA ALA A 70 4.80 -4.95 7.27
C ALA A 70 4.36 -4.29 5.97
N ILE A 71 5.09 -4.58 4.92
CA ILE A 71 4.70 -4.24 3.55
C ILE A 71 4.89 -5.51 2.74
N GLU A 72 3.79 -5.97 2.14
CA GLU A 72 3.79 -7.20 1.37
C GLU A 72 3.52 -6.90 -0.09
N ASP A 73 4.27 -7.50 -0.99
CA ASP A 73 3.98 -7.40 -2.40
C ASP A 73 2.78 -8.28 -2.72
N LEU A 74 1.81 -7.70 -3.43
CA LEU A 74 0.65 -8.44 -3.90
C LEU A 74 0.98 -9.00 -5.27
N ALA A 75 0.74 -10.30 -5.46
CA ALA A 75 1.03 -10.91 -6.74
C ALA A 75 0.06 -10.38 -7.79
N ALA A 76 0.59 -9.87 -8.87
CA ALA A 76 -0.23 -9.36 -9.96
C ALA A 76 -1.04 -10.51 -10.56
N GLY A 77 -2.34 -10.30 -10.68
CA GLY A 77 -3.22 -11.28 -11.32
C GLY A 77 -3.63 -12.45 -10.46
N THR A 78 -3.21 -12.49 -9.20
CA THR A 78 -3.72 -13.52 -8.31
C THR A 78 -4.73 -12.93 -7.40
N THR A 79 -5.24 -13.57 -7.12
CA THR A 79 -6.05 -13.04 -6.27
C THR A 79 -6.03 -13.54 -4.91
N ALA A 80 -5.18 -13.71 -5.39
CA ALA A 80 -5.02 -14.17 -4.65
C ALA A 80 -4.78 -14.57 -3.91
N GLY A 81 -4.72 -14.62 -4.14
CA GLY A 81 -4.62 -15.25 -3.68
C GLY A 81 -4.17 -15.44 -3.12
N SER A 82 -4.38 -15.37 -3.41
CA SER A 82 -4.17 -15.87 -3.00
C SER A 82 -3.75 -16.03 -2.32
N ASN A 83 -4.00 -16.03 -2.40
CA ASN A 83 -3.80 -16.50 -1.81
C ASN A 83 -3.49 -16.56 -1.07
N GLY A 84 -3.68 -16.58 -0.98
CA GLY A 84 -3.66 -16.94 -0.53
C GLY A 84 -3.37 -16.96 0.17
N GLU A 85 -3.68 -16.85 0.12
CA GLU A 85 -3.57 -17.23 0.54
C GLU A 85 -3.10 -17.37 1.08
N ALA A 86 -3.11 -17.31 0.94
CA ALA A 86 -2.80 -17.69 1.28
C ALA A 86 -2.37 -17.83 1.71
N GLY A 87 -2.49 -17.79 1.66
CA GLY A 87 -2.42 -18.21 1.85
C GLY A 87 -2.18 -18.32 2.08
N ALA A 88 -2.36 -18.32 1.98
CA ALA A 88 -2.45 -18.69 2.07
C ALA A 88 -2.36 -18.73 2.12
#